data_4ae4094944e6c02bd65d38b2aa82441c
#
_entry.id   4ae4094944e6c02bd65d38b2aa82441c
#
_cell.length_a   1.000
_cell.length_b   1.000
_cell.length_c   1.000
_cell.angle_alpha   90.00
_cell.angle_beta   90.00
_cell.angle_gamma   90.00
#
_symmetry.space_group_name_H-M   'P 1'
#
loop_
_entity.id
_entity.type
_entity.pdbx_description
1 polymer ?
#
loop_
_entity_poly.entity_id
_entity_poly.type
_entity_poly.pdbx_seq_one_letter_code
_entity_poly.pdbx_strand_id
1 'polypeptide(L)'
;MPVPSDAPGSLDPLAATSPPEPRTVRDALDPVGLLDLRDPGDPAGAGDPRDPVGVRDPRDPLGLRGDAPMLAAWLDFTRQAAAGELSPMAVPGHKQRQDLVGAVVTGDVPLYGGLDAIKHADRLLAGAEDRAAALWGADWCRFSVAGSTHGNQAFCLAIGQPGQEVVVTRTLHRSLLLGLVLAGLRPVWVRPEIDPGSGLPAAVAVGTVRDALAAHPKAAGVILGDPSYVGTTGDLAGQARAAHEAGVPLIVDAAWAAYLGFHPGLPRHAIAAGADALVTSAHKTLPAYTQGALLLARTERLDVARLNRAFEATNTTSPSGSILASVDAARALLARDGERLCGRLLRGVAAARRRLREVPGVDVLDGPGVDPAKLVVLLAGTGANGNLVEADLIAAGMPAEMADRDTVIPIVSIADDPGRVAEFTEALIASIERHRATPRSPAAAAAWTVRPQTVLSPREAFFAPNQTVPADAAVGRISAELVAPYPPGIPVLAPGELITADAVAALRAVAADGGRIAYAADPTLATFQVVTALLALASLRPAPRRGRARHARTCGPAAARPPPRPGRPRSRSRTRCPGHAGTTRRSASGRSCGR
;
A
#
# COMPACT_ATOMS: atom_id res chain seq x y z
N MET A 1 74.42 -8.50 17.28
CA MET A 1 74.34 -8.69 15.82
C MET A 1 73.00 -8.06 15.39
N PRO A 2 73.01 -7.10 14.50
CA PRO A 2 71.80 -6.26 14.20
C PRO A 2 70.93 -6.93 13.17
N VAL A 3 69.60 -6.68 13.33
CA VAL A 3 68.51 -7.01 12.41
C VAL A 3 68.50 -5.97 11.28
N PRO A 4 68.35 -6.32 10.00
CA PRO A 4 68.18 -5.34 8.94
C PRO A 4 66.76 -4.86 8.89
N SER A 5 66.61 -3.54 8.79
CA SER A 5 65.35 -2.83 8.48
C SER A 5 65.12 -2.83 6.97
N ASP A 6 64.02 -3.39 6.50
CA ASP A 6 63.53 -3.16 5.16
C ASP A 6 62.30 -2.27 5.22
N ALA A 7 62.42 -1.07 4.63
CA ALA A 7 61.35 -0.14 4.43
C ALA A 7 60.52 -0.53 3.18
N PRO A 8 59.20 -0.41 3.17
CA PRO A 8 58.43 -0.62 1.96
C PRO A 8 58.47 0.58 1.03
N GLY A 9 58.65 0.29 -0.26
CA GLY A 9 58.74 1.24 -1.34
C GLY A 9 57.46 2.07 -1.53
N SER A 10 57.69 3.32 -1.87
CA SER A 10 56.68 4.30 -2.26
C SER A 10 55.92 3.84 -3.52
N LEU A 11 54.59 3.71 -3.41
CA LEU A 11 53.70 3.62 -4.56
C LEU A 11 53.41 5.05 -5.04
N ASP A 12 53.70 5.31 -6.30
CA ASP A 12 53.38 6.55 -7.00
C ASP A 12 51.84 6.84 -6.97
N PRO A 13 51.41 8.08 -6.73
CA PRO A 13 50.00 8.42 -6.80
C PRO A 13 49.54 8.44 -8.26
N LEU A 14 48.50 7.65 -8.56
CA LEU A 14 47.76 7.66 -9.79
C LEU A 14 47.33 9.11 -10.14
N ALA A 15 47.62 9.51 -11.38
CA ALA A 15 47.27 10.79 -11.96
C ALA A 15 45.75 11.06 -11.77
N ALA A 16 45.43 12.05 -10.97
CA ALA A 16 44.07 12.56 -10.80
C ALA A 16 43.66 13.23 -12.11
N THR A 17 42.78 12.61 -12.87
CA THR A 17 41.99 13.29 -13.88
C THR A 17 41.01 14.23 -13.16
N SER A 18 41.11 15.51 -13.43
CA SER A 18 40.22 16.54 -12.89
C SER A 18 38.77 16.14 -13.14
N PRO A 19 37.87 16.29 -12.16
CA PRO A 19 36.45 16.07 -12.39
C PRO A 19 35.93 17.11 -13.39
N PRO A 20 34.95 16.77 -14.26
CA PRO A 20 34.35 17.75 -15.16
C PRO A 20 33.73 18.90 -14.36
N GLU A 21 33.86 20.11 -14.86
CA GLU A 21 33.27 21.30 -14.25
C GLU A 21 31.76 21.09 -14.01
N PRO A 22 31.22 21.51 -12.85
CA PRO A 22 29.79 21.41 -12.59
C PRO A 22 29.03 22.26 -13.59
N ARG A 23 28.16 21.64 -14.39
CA ARG A 23 27.19 22.33 -15.22
C ARG A 23 26.38 23.29 -14.34
N THR A 24 26.23 24.54 -14.77
CA THR A 24 25.46 25.53 -14.00
C THR A 24 24.01 25.08 -13.87
N VAL A 25 23.39 25.39 -12.76
CA VAL A 25 21.97 25.05 -12.46
C VAL A 25 21.01 25.61 -13.54
N ARG A 26 21.47 26.57 -14.35
CA ARG A 26 20.71 27.14 -15.48
C ARG A 26 20.54 26.15 -16.64
N ASP A 27 21.51 25.25 -16.86
CA ASP A 27 21.44 24.26 -17.95
C ASP A 27 20.56 23.05 -17.60
N ALA A 28 20.24 22.87 -16.31
CA ALA A 28 19.36 21.82 -15.82
C ALA A 28 17.86 22.21 -15.79
N LEU A 29 17.54 23.46 -16.11
CA LEU A 29 16.19 24.03 -16.12
C LEU A 29 15.65 24.37 -17.51
N ASP A 30 16.32 23.93 -18.56
CA ASP A 30 15.63 23.85 -19.85
C ASP A 30 14.43 22.91 -19.69
N PRO A 31 13.20 23.39 -19.98
CA PRO A 31 12.02 22.53 -19.86
C PRO A 31 12.27 21.35 -20.77
N VAL A 32 12.41 20.18 -20.15
CA VAL A 32 12.39 18.88 -20.83
C VAL A 32 11.30 18.98 -21.87
N GLY A 33 11.67 18.89 -23.15
CA GLY A 33 10.76 19.11 -24.26
C GLY A 33 9.45 18.40 -23.97
N LEU A 34 8.34 19.13 -24.05
CA LEU A 34 6.99 18.61 -23.90
C LEU A 34 6.93 17.30 -24.69
N LEU A 35 6.94 16.18 -23.97
CA LEU A 35 6.72 14.87 -24.57
C LEU A 35 5.45 15.00 -25.39
N ASP A 36 5.58 14.91 -26.70
CA ASP A 36 4.43 14.92 -27.60
C ASP A 36 3.63 13.65 -27.30
N LEU A 37 2.62 13.81 -26.44
CA LEU A 37 1.73 12.73 -26.02
C LEU A 37 0.82 12.25 -27.17
N ARG A 38 1.06 12.73 -28.40
CA ARG A 38 0.30 12.33 -29.57
C ARG A 38 0.85 11.02 -30.10
N ASP A 39 -0.02 10.04 -30.20
CA ASP A 39 0.22 8.82 -30.94
C ASP A 39 0.25 9.17 -32.45
N PRO A 40 1.34 8.95 -33.19
CA PRO A 40 1.40 9.26 -34.61
C PRO A 40 0.38 8.48 -35.46
N GLY A 41 -0.36 7.54 -34.87
CA GLY A 41 -1.42 6.75 -35.52
C GLY A 41 -2.84 7.11 -35.10
N ASP A 42 -3.06 8.13 -34.25
CA ASP A 42 -4.39 8.53 -33.77
C ASP A 42 -5.02 9.60 -34.69
N PRO A 43 -6.04 9.29 -35.50
CA PRO A 43 -6.72 10.26 -36.36
C PRO A 43 -7.61 11.26 -35.57
N ALA A 44 -7.78 11.11 -34.24
CA ALA A 44 -8.60 11.98 -33.40
C ALA A 44 -7.87 13.22 -32.86
N GLY A 45 -6.65 13.52 -33.34
CA GLY A 45 -5.86 14.68 -32.93
C GLY A 45 -6.34 16.06 -33.42
N ALA A 46 -7.54 16.16 -33.98
CA ALA A 46 -8.18 17.46 -34.26
C ALA A 46 -8.77 17.98 -32.95
N GLY A 47 -8.12 18.98 -32.35
CA GLY A 47 -8.63 19.69 -31.16
C GLY A 47 -10.07 20.14 -31.36
N ASP A 48 -10.88 20.10 -30.30
CA ASP A 48 -12.25 20.64 -30.30
C ASP A 48 -12.19 22.10 -30.80
N PRO A 49 -12.85 22.44 -31.91
CA PRO A 49 -12.80 23.80 -32.48
C PRO A 49 -13.44 24.87 -31.57
N ARG A 50 -13.94 24.47 -30.37
CA ARG A 50 -14.51 25.36 -29.35
C ARG A 50 -13.51 25.78 -28.27
N ASP A 51 -12.28 25.24 -28.29
CA ASP A 51 -11.22 25.69 -27.40
C ASP A 51 -10.61 26.98 -27.98
N PRO A 52 -10.80 28.17 -27.37
CA PRO A 52 -10.07 29.34 -27.80
C PRO A 52 -8.58 29.05 -27.62
N VAL A 53 -7.78 29.36 -28.63
CA VAL A 53 -6.31 29.20 -28.63
C VAL A 53 -5.71 30.12 -27.53
N GLY A 54 -5.92 29.70 -26.26
CA GLY A 54 -5.32 30.29 -25.07
C GLY A 54 -4.03 29.55 -24.77
N VAL A 55 -2.99 30.28 -24.43
CA VAL A 55 -1.72 29.74 -23.93
C VAL A 55 -2.05 28.78 -22.74
N ARG A 56 -1.92 27.47 -22.94
CA ARG A 56 -2.15 26.48 -21.88
C ARG A 56 -1.17 26.73 -20.74
N ASP A 57 -1.65 26.69 -19.50
CA ASP A 57 -0.79 26.77 -18.32
C ASP A 57 0.20 25.58 -18.34
N PRO A 58 1.52 25.80 -18.39
CA PRO A 58 2.49 24.70 -18.43
C PRO A 58 2.43 23.80 -17.20
N ARG A 59 1.79 24.23 -16.11
CA ARG A 59 1.55 23.43 -14.89
C ARG A 59 0.29 22.55 -14.99
N ASP A 60 -0.56 22.79 -15.99
CA ASP A 60 -1.74 22.00 -16.32
C ASP A 60 -1.78 21.75 -17.85
N PRO A 61 -0.80 21.04 -18.40
CA PRO A 61 -0.63 20.88 -19.85
C PRO A 61 -1.81 20.17 -20.51
N LEU A 62 -2.56 19.41 -19.74
CA LEU A 62 -3.72 18.65 -20.22
C LEU A 62 -5.06 19.31 -19.89
N GLY A 63 -5.09 20.46 -19.16
CA GLY A 63 -6.32 21.16 -18.81
C GLY A 63 -7.22 20.37 -17.83
N LEU A 64 -6.63 19.74 -16.83
CA LEU A 64 -7.36 18.90 -15.85
C LEU A 64 -8.05 19.70 -14.74
N ARG A 65 -7.73 21.00 -14.58
CA ARG A 65 -8.21 21.83 -13.46
C ARG A 65 -9.75 21.86 -13.33
N GLY A 66 -10.48 21.72 -14.43
CA GLY A 66 -11.96 21.69 -14.42
C GLY A 66 -12.51 20.43 -13.74
N ASP A 67 -11.80 19.34 -13.86
CA ASP A 67 -12.21 18.02 -13.35
C ASP A 67 -11.53 17.63 -12.03
N ALA A 68 -10.46 18.36 -11.64
CA ALA A 68 -9.65 18.10 -10.46
C ALA A 68 -9.64 19.33 -9.51
N PRO A 69 -10.62 19.42 -8.58
CA PRO A 69 -10.75 20.59 -7.71
C PRO A 69 -9.53 20.85 -6.81
N MET A 70 -8.86 19.80 -6.34
CA MET A 70 -7.64 19.94 -5.54
C MET A 70 -6.47 20.45 -6.38
N LEU A 71 -6.34 19.99 -7.63
CA LEU A 71 -5.36 20.52 -8.58
C LEU A 71 -5.63 22.00 -8.88
N ALA A 72 -6.89 22.37 -9.13
CA ALA A 72 -7.28 23.75 -9.40
C ALA A 72 -6.85 24.69 -8.26
N ALA A 73 -7.16 24.32 -7.02
CA ALA A 73 -6.79 25.10 -5.84
C ALA A 73 -5.27 25.19 -5.65
N TRP A 74 -4.53 24.11 -5.93
CA TRP A 74 -3.07 24.10 -5.90
C TRP A 74 -2.45 25.02 -6.96
N LEU A 75 -2.97 25.01 -8.19
CA LEU A 75 -2.53 25.89 -9.27
C LEU A 75 -2.76 27.36 -8.92
N ASP A 76 -3.93 27.70 -8.38
CA ASP A 76 -4.27 29.07 -7.98
C ASP A 76 -3.36 29.55 -6.85
N PHE A 77 -3.13 28.70 -5.83
CA PHE A 77 -2.20 29.04 -4.75
C PHE A 77 -0.77 29.28 -5.27
N THR A 78 -0.23 28.36 -6.07
CA THR A 78 1.15 28.47 -6.58
C THR A 78 1.32 29.67 -7.50
N ARG A 79 0.30 30.03 -8.30
CA ARG A 79 0.30 31.25 -9.12
C ARG A 79 0.36 32.50 -8.25
N GLN A 80 -0.50 32.61 -7.23
CA GLN A 80 -0.56 33.75 -6.32
C GLN A 80 0.74 33.89 -5.51
N ALA A 81 1.31 32.76 -5.06
CA ALA A 81 2.59 32.77 -4.35
C ALA A 81 3.74 33.26 -5.25
N ALA A 82 3.80 32.79 -6.49
CA ALA A 82 4.80 33.22 -7.48
C ALA A 82 4.65 34.70 -7.86
N ALA A 83 3.44 35.24 -7.88
CA ALA A 83 3.15 36.66 -8.13
C ALA A 83 3.44 37.56 -6.91
N GLY A 84 3.79 37.00 -5.74
CA GLY A 84 3.97 37.76 -4.50
C GLY A 84 2.65 38.29 -3.91
N GLU A 85 1.52 37.76 -4.37
CA GLU A 85 0.18 38.14 -3.89
C GLU A 85 -0.16 37.53 -2.53
N LEU A 86 0.63 36.55 -2.08
CA LEU A 86 0.43 35.84 -0.82
C LEU A 86 1.59 36.08 0.15
N SER A 87 1.25 36.42 1.40
CA SER A 87 2.18 36.48 2.53
C SER A 87 1.66 35.57 3.66
N PRO A 88 1.81 34.24 3.52
CA PRO A 88 1.19 33.32 4.44
C PRO A 88 1.83 33.39 5.84
N MET A 89 1.02 33.65 6.88
CA MET A 89 1.42 33.58 8.29
C MET A 89 1.09 32.22 8.92
N ALA A 90 0.66 31.26 8.11
CA ALA A 90 0.38 29.87 8.48
C ALA A 90 1.59 28.95 8.17
N VAL A 91 1.50 27.68 8.54
CA VAL A 91 2.40 26.62 8.08
C VAL A 91 2.21 26.38 6.57
N PRO A 92 3.22 25.92 5.82
CA PRO A 92 4.56 25.51 6.24
C PRO A 92 5.49 26.69 6.59
N GLY A 93 6.49 26.41 7.47
CA GLY A 93 7.40 27.42 8.01
C GLY A 93 8.30 28.10 6.98
N HIS A 94 8.56 27.44 5.84
CA HIS A 94 9.40 27.99 4.75
C HIS A 94 8.74 29.14 3.96
N LYS A 95 7.42 29.35 4.07
CA LYS A 95 6.69 30.45 3.42
C LYS A 95 6.95 30.61 1.93
N GLN A 96 7.22 29.51 1.20
CA GLN A 96 7.64 29.49 -0.21
C GLN A 96 8.98 30.24 -0.48
N ARG A 97 9.78 30.47 0.57
CA ARG A 97 11.06 31.20 0.50
C ARG A 97 12.16 30.32 -0.10
N GLN A 98 12.22 30.26 -1.44
CA GLN A 98 13.25 29.51 -2.18
C GLN A 98 14.67 30.06 -1.95
N ASP A 99 14.78 31.34 -1.60
CA ASP A 99 16.04 32.00 -1.25
C ASP A 99 16.68 31.44 0.04
N LEU A 100 15.90 30.76 0.89
CA LEU A 100 16.41 30.14 2.13
C LEU A 100 16.80 28.67 1.97
N VAL A 101 16.03 27.89 1.22
CA VAL A 101 16.17 26.42 1.15
C VAL A 101 16.12 25.87 -0.28
N GLY A 102 16.13 26.72 -1.28
CA GLY A 102 16.09 26.31 -2.69
C GLY A 102 14.71 25.91 -3.19
N ALA A 103 14.68 25.40 -4.41
CA ALA A 103 13.44 25.07 -5.13
C ALA A 103 12.64 23.89 -4.51
N VAL A 104 13.20 23.18 -3.56
CA VAL A 104 12.56 21.99 -2.91
C VAL A 104 11.21 22.32 -2.26
N VAL A 105 10.97 23.58 -1.88
CA VAL A 105 9.71 24.05 -1.27
C VAL A 105 8.67 24.53 -2.26
N THR A 106 9.01 24.54 -3.56
CA THR A 106 8.10 25.01 -4.60
C THR A 106 6.85 24.15 -4.65
N GLY A 107 5.69 24.79 -4.50
CA GLY A 107 4.40 24.09 -4.56
C GLY A 107 4.03 23.31 -3.31
N ASP A 108 4.85 23.31 -2.25
CA ASP A 108 4.40 22.81 -0.96
C ASP A 108 3.42 23.82 -0.34
N VAL A 109 2.14 23.47 -0.33
CA VAL A 109 1.05 24.37 0.00
C VAL A 109 0.63 24.25 1.47
N PRO A 110 0.28 25.38 2.11
CA PRO A 110 -0.24 25.38 3.48
C PRO A 110 -1.66 24.79 3.54
N LEU A 111 -2.06 24.42 4.75
CA LEU A 111 -3.40 23.89 5.04
C LEU A 111 -4.47 24.98 5.15
N TYR A 112 -4.49 25.96 4.26
CA TYR A 112 -5.54 26.99 4.17
C TYR A 112 -5.89 27.27 2.72
N GLY A 113 -6.88 28.11 2.48
CA GLY A 113 -7.25 28.51 1.13
C GLY A 113 -7.91 27.43 0.29
N GLY A 114 -8.76 26.62 0.92
CA GLY A 114 -9.51 25.56 0.24
C GLY A 114 -8.75 24.23 0.13
N LEU A 115 -7.49 24.16 0.55
CA LEU A 115 -6.70 22.94 0.63
C LEU A 115 -6.67 22.33 2.03
N ASP A 116 -7.25 23.00 3.04
CA ASP A 116 -7.34 22.52 4.41
C ASP A 116 -8.43 21.44 4.54
N ALA A 117 -7.99 20.20 4.55
CA ALA A 117 -8.86 19.05 4.70
C ALA A 117 -9.40 18.88 6.15
N ILE A 118 -8.83 19.57 7.16
CA ILE A 118 -9.07 19.27 8.57
C ILE A 118 -9.88 20.36 9.28
N LYS A 119 -9.58 21.64 9.02
CA LYS A 119 -10.12 22.76 9.82
C LYS A 119 -11.20 23.57 9.13
N HIS A 120 -11.15 23.67 7.82
CA HIS A 120 -12.04 24.51 7.01
C HIS A 120 -12.52 23.70 5.81
N ALA A 121 -13.37 22.74 6.08
CA ALA A 121 -13.92 21.83 5.05
C ALA A 121 -14.74 22.60 4.00
N ASP A 122 -14.08 23.35 3.13
CA ASP A 122 -14.70 23.95 1.93
C ASP A 122 -15.13 22.87 0.93
N ARG A 123 -15.08 21.60 1.38
CA ARG A 123 -15.52 20.41 0.64
C ARG A 123 -14.75 20.13 -0.66
N LEU A 124 -13.64 20.80 -0.92
CA LEU A 124 -12.81 20.52 -2.12
C LEU A 124 -12.25 19.12 -2.10
N LEU A 125 -11.61 18.73 -0.99
CA LEU A 125 -11.10 17.37 -0.82
C LEU A 125 -12.26 16.35 -0.83
N ALA A 126 -13.34 16.61 -0.10
CA ALA A 126 -14.50 15.73 -0.12
C ALA A 126 -15.06 15.58 -1.54
N GLY A 127 -15.18 16.68 -2.31
CA GLY A 127 -15.61 16.64 -3.70
C GLY A 127 -14.67 15.83 -4.62
N ALA A 128 -13.35 15.88 -4.39
CA ALA A 128 -12.38 15.06 -5.11
C ALA A 128 -12.51 13.57 -4.73
N GLU A 129 -12.69 13.28 -3.43
CA GLU A 129 -12.92 11.94 -2.91
C GLU A 129 -14.23 11.34 -3.41
N ASP A 130 -15.32 12.13 -3.46
CA ASP A 130 -16.62 11.71 -4.01
C ASP A 130 -16.51 11.35 -5.50
N ARG A 131 -15.75 12.14 -6.29
CA ARG A 131 -15.48 11.83 -7.70
C ARG A 131 -14.64 10.55 -7.86
N ALA A 132 -13.67 10.32 -6.97
CA ALA A 132 -12.90 9.09 -6.96
C ALA A 132 -13.78 7.89 -6.58
N ALA A 133 -14.62 8.02 -5.55
CA ALA A 133 -15.58 6.98 -5.18
C ALA A 133 -16.46 6.60 -6.37
N ALA A 134 -17.06 7.60 -7.03
CA ALA A 134 -17.90 7.37 -8.21
C ALA A 134 -17.15 6.69 -9.36
N LEU A 135 -15.89 7.09 -9.63
CA LEU A 135 -15.08 6.53 -10.69
C LEU A 135 -14.77 5.03 -10.49
N TRP A 136 -14.55 4.59 -9.26
CA TRP A 136 -14.32 3.18 -8.92
C TRP A 136 -15.60 2.42 -8.51
N GLY A 137 -16.78 3.09 -8.50
CA GLY A 137 -18.03 2.45 -8.06
C GLY A 137 -18.03 2.07 -6.58
N ALA A 138 -17.41 2.90 -5.76
CA ALA A 138 -17.39 2.81 -4.30
C ALA A 138 -18.34 3.83 -3.66
N ASP A 139 -18.71 3.63 -2.39
CA ASP A 139 -19.57 4.53 -1.62
C ASP A 139 -18.76 5.46 -0.71
N TRP A 140 -17.48 5.15 -0.50
CA TRP A 140 -16.58 5.87 0.38
C TRP A 140 -15.18 5.90 -0.25
N CYS A 141 -14.55 7.07 -0.19
CA CYS A 141 -13.16 7.24 -0.59
C CYS A 141 -12.43 8.17 0.37
N ARG A 142 -11.13 7.95 0.55
CA ARG A 142 -10.20 8.88 1.20
C ARG A 142 -8.87 8.89 0.46
N PHE A 143 -8.30 10.08 0.29
CA PHE A 143 -6.96 10.25 -0.22
C PHE A 143 -5.95 10.19 0.94
N SER A 144 -4.91 9.39 0.77
CA SER A 144 -3.83 9.26 1.75
C SER A 144 -2.56 9.94 1.25
N VAL A 145 -1.89 10.63 2.17
CA VAL A 145 -0.55 11.21 1.99
C VAL A 145 0.56 10.37 2.65
N ALA A 146 0.22 9.14 3.06
CA ALA A 146 1.17 8.18 3.65
C ALA A 146 1.10 6.80 2.97
N GLY A 147 0.73 6.80 1.68
CA GLY A 147 0.71 5.62 0.82
C GLY A 147 -0.35 4.59 1.19
N SER A 148 -0.33 3.46 0.50
CA SER A 148 -1.15 2.28 0.86
C SER A 148 -0.80 1.74 2.24
N THR A 149 0.35 2.10 2.82
CA THR A 149 0.73 1.76 4.19
C THR A 149 -0.32 2.25 5.19
N HIS A 150 -0.70 3.52 5.09
CA HIS A 150 -1.78 4.10 5.88
C HIS A 150 -3.11 3.37 5.67
N GLY A 151 -3.47 3.11 4.40
CA GLY A 151 -4.71 2.42 4.06
C GLY A 151 -4.79 1.01 4.64
N ASN A 152 -3.72 0.23 4.54
CA ASN A 152 -3.64 -1.10 5.13
C ASN A 152 -3.80 -1.07 6.65
N GLN A 153 -3.18 -0.11 7.34
CA GLN A 153 -3.33 0.06 8.78
C GLN A 153 -4.76 0.48 9.16
N ALA A 154 -5.34 1.43 8.44
CA ALA A 154 -6.71 1.89 8.65
C ALA A 154 -7.73 0.75 8.46
N PHE A 155 -7.61 -0.04 7.39
CA PHE A 155 -8.50 -1.18 7.17
C PHE A 155 -8.35 -2.27 8.22
N CYS A 156 -7.13 -2.57 8.68
CA CYS A 156 -6.94 -3.50 9.81
C CYS A 156 -7.65 -3.01 11.08
N LEU A 157 -7.58 -1.70 11.40
CA LEU A 157 -8.29 -1.11 12.54
C LEU A 157 -9.82 -1.10 12.35
N ALA A 158 -10.28 -1.04 11.11
CA ALA A 158 -11.71 -0.99 10.80
C ALA A 158 -12.37 -2.37 10.76
N ILE A 159 -11.69 -3.43 10.34
CA ILE A 159 -12.30 -4.72 10.02
C ILE A 159 -12.69 -5.55 11.26
N GLY A 160 -11.95 -5.47 12.36
CA GLY A 160 -12.16 -6.34 13.52
C GLY A 160 -11.83 -5.72 14.87
N GLN A 161 -12.04 -6.44 15.96
CA GLN A 161 -11.68 -6.04 17.31
C GLN A 161 -10.37 -6.74 17.75
N PRO A 162 -9.61 -6.19 18.72
CA PRO A 162 -8.44 -6.87 19.26
C PRO A 162 -8.74 -8.28 19.71
N GLY A 163 -7.89 -9.22 19.32
CA GLY A 163 -8.03 -10.66 19.60
C GLY A 163 -8.88 -11.44 18.59
N GLN A 164 -9.62 -10.79 17.69
CA GLN A 164 -10.32 -11.47 16.60
C GLN A 164 -9.36 -12.00 15.54
N GLU A 165 -9.76 -13.11 14.93
CA GLU A 165 -9.07 -13.67 13.78
C GLU A 165 -9.43 -12.91 12.49
N VAL A 166 -8.50 -12.87 11.55
CA VAL A 166 -8.71 -12.36 10.20
C VAL A 166 -7.98 -13.30 9.23
N VAL A 167 -8.66 -13.71 8.17
CA VAL A 167 -8.05 -14.49 7.08
C VAL A 167 -7.20 -13.51 6.25
N VAL A 168 -5.90 -13.78 6.14
CA VAL A 168 -4.99 -12.86 5.48
C VAL A 168 -3.94 -13.58 4.64
N THR A 169 -3.64 -13.04 3.46
CA THR A 169 -2.59 -13.59 2.60
C THR A 169 -1.22 -13.56 3.26
N ARG A 170 -0.46 -14.65 3.11
CA ARG A 170 0.95 -14.68 3.58
C ARG A 170 1.87 -13.82 2.70
N THR A 171 1.51 -13.60 1.47
CA THR A 171 2.23 -12.72 0.53
C THR A 171 1.88 -11.25 0.74
N LEU A 172 1.75 -10.84 2.00
CA LEU A 172 1.39 -9.48 2.38
C LEU A 172 2.59 -8.53 2.36
N HIS A 173 2.30 -7.27 2.12
CA HIS A 173 3.25 -6.20 2.38
C HIS A 173 3.40 -5.94 3.89
N ARG A 174 4.59 -5.50 4.33
CA ARG A 174 4.89 -5.17 5.73
C ARG A 174 3.83 -4.29 6.41
N SER A 175 3.22 -3.37 5.68
CA SER A 175 2.19 -2.47 6.23
C SER A 175 0.97 -3.21 6.76
N LEU A 176 0.55 -4.31 6.12
CA LEU A 176 -0.53 -5.16 6.60
C LEU A 176 -0.15 -5.85 7.91
N LEU A 177 1.08 -6.40 8.00
CA LEU A 177 1.56 -7.00 9.24
C LEU A 177 1.55 -5.99 10.41
N LEU A 178 2.05 -4.76 10.16
CA LEU A 178 2.01 -3.69 11.15
C LEU A 178 0.57 -3.26 11.46
N GLY A 179 -0.32 -3.28 10.48
CA GLY A 179 -1.75 -3.08 10.68
C GLY A 179 -2.37 -4.13 11.63
N LEU A 180 -2.01 -5.41 11.46
CA LEU A 180 -2.43 -6.48 12.37
C LEU A 180 -1.92 -6.25 13.80
N VAL A 181 -0.65 -5.79 13.95
CA VAL A 181 -0.08 -5.42 15.26
C VAL A 181 -0.86 -4.27 15.88
N LEU A 182 -1.12 -3.20 15.16
CA LEU A 182 -1.84 -2.02 15.64
C LEU A 182 -3.28 -2.37 16.06
N ALA A 183 -3.98 -3.13 15.21
CA ALA A 183 -5.37 -3.54 15.46
C ALA A 183 -5.49 -4.67 16.49
N GLY A 184 -4.40 -5.38 16.79
CA GLY A 184 -4.41 -6.55 17.67
C GLY A 184 -5.12 -7.76 17.08
N LEU A 185 -5.17 -7.87 15.76
CA LEU A 185 -5.79 -8.99 15.05
C LEU A 185 -4.88 -10.22 15.05
N ARG A 186 -5.49 -11.41 14.99
CA ARG A 186 -4.81 -12.70 14.89
C ARG A 186 -4.90 -13.21 13.45
N PRO A 187 -3.78 -13.31 12.71
CA PRO A 187 -3.83 -13.76 11.33
C PRO A 187 -4.10 -15.26 11.22
N VAL A 188 -5.03 -15.62 10.35
CA VAL A 188 -5.19 -16.94 9.75
C VAL A 188 -4.56 -16.88 8.37
N TRP A 189 -3.35 -17.44 8.24
CA TRP A 189 -2.55 -17.32 7.04
C TRP A 189 -3.08 -18.16 5.90
N VAL A 190 -3.46 -17.53 4.78
CA VAL A 190 -3.70 -18.20 3.49
C VAL A 190 -2.52 -17.96 2.57
N ARG A 191 -2.11 -19.00 1.84
CA ARG A 191 -0.91 -18.99 1.01
C ARG A 191 -1.28 -19.28 -0.44
N PRO A 192 -0.67 -18.59 -1.41
CA PRO A 192 -0.73 -19.01 -2.80
C PRO A 192 0.10 -20.28 -3.00
N GLU A 193 -0.19 -20.98 -4.07
CA GLU A 193 0.72 -21.97 -4.63
C GLU A 193 1.90 -21.30 -5.30
N ILE A 194 3.02 -22.01 -5.39
CA ILE A 194 4.20 -21.56 -6.12
C ILE A 194 4.17 -22.24 -7.48
N ASP A 195 4.23 -21.45 -8.54
CA ASP A 195 4.36 -21.97 -9.88
C ASP A 195 5.75 -22.62 -10.09
N PRO A 196 5.82 -23.91 -10.37
CA PRO A 196 7.10 -24.62 -10.51
C PRO A 196 7.91 -24.15 -11.72
N GLY A 197 7.25 -23.59 -12.74
CA GLY A 197 7.91 -23.11 -13.96
C GLY A 197 8.67 -21.81 -13.75
N SER A 198 8.11 -20.87 -12.99
CA SER A 198 8.72 -19.57 -12.72
C SER A 198 9.33 -19.46 -11.33
N GLY A 199 8.99 -20.34 -10.38
CA GLY A 199 9.35 -20.22 -8.96
C GLY A 199 8.61 -19.10 -8.22
N LEU A 200 7.64 -18.44 -8.86
CA LEU A 200 6.91 -17.28 -8.34
C LEU A 200 5.56 -17.68 -7.71
N PRO A 201 5.05 -16.90 -6.74
CA PRO A 201 3.75 -17.16 -6.16
C PRO A 201 2.64 -16.84 -7.15
N ALA A 202 1.69 -17.77 -7.29
CA ALA A 202 0.40 -17.54 -7.91
C ALA A 202 -0.48 -16.63 -7.02
N ALA A 203 -1.72 -16.38 -7.43
CA ALA A 203 -2.70 -15.78 -6.54
C ALA A 203 -3.27 -16.82 -5.55
N VAL A 204 -3.85 -16.35 -4.44
CA VAL A 204 -4.52 -17.23 -3.48
C VAL A 204 -5.77 -17.83 -4.12
N ALA A 205 -5.91 -19.16 -4.09
CA ALA A 205 -7.07 -19.83 -4.66
C ALA A 205 -8.35 -19.58 -3.85
N VAL A 206 -9.51 -19.53 -4.51
CA VAL A 206 -10.84 -19.37 -3.87
C VAL A 206 -11.09 -20.49 -2.85
N GLY A 207 -10.71 -21.74 -3.16
CA GLY A 207 -10.83 -22.87 -2.24
C GLY A 207 -10.09 -22.63 -0.94
N THR A 208 -8.86 -22.14 -1.00
CA THR A 208 -8.03 -21.81 0.18
C THR A 208 -8.71 -20.80 1.10
N VAL A 209 -9.36 -19.76 0.52
CA VAL A 209 -10.11 -18.75 1.29
C VAL A 209 -11.34 -19.39 1.94
N ARG A 210 -12.10 -20.19 1.18
CA ARG A 210 -13.30 -20.88 1.67
C ARG A 210 -12.98 -21.84 2.82
N ASP A 211 -11.94 -22.64 2.66
CA ASP A 211 -11.51 -23.61 3.68
C ASP A 211 -11.04 -22.91 4.98
N ALA A 212 -10.31 -21.81 4.84
CA ALA A 212 -9.89 -21.00 5.99
C ALA A 212 -11.09 -20.40 6.72
N LEU A 213 -12.09 -19.86 6.02
CA LEU A 213 -13.31 -19.32 6.64
C LEU A 213 -14.15 -20.40 7.29
N ALA A 214 -14.24 -21.60 6.69
CA ALA A 214 -14.96 -22.75 7.28
C ALA A 214 -14.28 -23.22 8.57
N ALA A 215 -12.94 -23.24 8.62
CA ALA A 215 -12.18 -23.58 9.82
C ALA A 215 -12.22 -22.48 10.90
N HIS A 216 -12.41 -21.21 10.50
CA HIS A 216 -12.39 -20.03 11.37
C HIS A 216 -13.68 -19.19 11.21
N PRO A 217 -14.87 -19.72 11.59
CA PRO A 217 -16.17 -19.08 11.32
C PRO A 217 -16.42 -17.78 12.10
N LYS A 218 -15.50 -17.37 12.98
CA LYS A 218 -15.52 -16.11 13.72
C LYS A 218 -14.53 -15.08 13.19
N ALA A 219 -13.88 -15.36 12.06
CA ALA A 219 -12.99 -14.41 11.42
C ALA A 219 -13.74 -13.11 11.11
N ALA A 220 -13.07 -11.96 11.34
CA ALA A 220 -13.68 -10.64 11.15
C ALA A 220 -13.78 -10.26 9.67
N GLY A 221 -13.02 -10.91 8.81
CA GLY A 221 -12.98 -10.67 7.36
C GLY A 221 -11.81 -11.34 6.68
N VAL A 222 -11.66 -11.02 5.41
CA VAL A 222 -10.57 -11.50 4.55
C VAL A 222 -9.77 -10.31 4.04
N ILE A 223 -8.43 -10.37 4.08
CA ILE A 223 -7.53 -9.37 3.50
C ILE A 223 -6.57 -10.08 2.54
N LEU A 224 -6.60 -9.72 1.26
CA LEU A 224 -5.74 -10.29 0.22
C LEU A 224 -4.90 -9.20 -0.44
N GLY A 225 -3.75 -9.57 -1.01
CA GLY A 225 -2.96 -8.74 -1.92
C GLY A 225 -3.22 -9.16 -3.36
N ASP A 226 -3.79 -8.28 -4.18
CA ASP A 226 -4.10 -8.56 -5.58
C ASP A 226 -4.11 -7.27 -6.43
N PRO A 227 -3.31 -7.18 -7.50
CA PRO A 227 -2.29 -8.14 -7.94
C PRO A 227 -1.19 -8.35 -6.88
N SER A 228 -0.54 -9.52 -6.95
CA SER A 228 0.67 -9.73 -6.17
C SER A 228 1.79 -8.78 -6.64
N TYR A 229 2.88 -8.73 -5.90
CA TYR A 229 4.06 -7.93 -6.27
C TYR A 229 4.60 -8.28 -7.67
N VAL A 230 4.56 -9.56 -8.03
CA VAL A 230 4.99 -10.04 -9.36
C VAL A 230 3.90 -9.98 -10.42
N GLY A 231 2.75 -9.39 -10.12
CA GLY A 231 1.66 -9.17 -11.06
C GLY A 231 0.73 -10.36 -11.26
N THR A 232 0.77 -11.39 -10.41
CA THR A 232 -0.24 -12.47 -10.47
C THR A 232 -1.56 -11.98 -9.88
N THR A 233 -2.66 -12.29 -10.57
CA THR A 233 -4.04 -11.91 -10.23
C THR A 233 -4.90 -13.14 -9.98
N GLY A 234 -5.81 -13.04 -9.00
CA GLY A 234 -6.72 -14.11 -8.61
C GLY A 234 -8.15 -13.95 -9.12
N ASP A 235 -8.98 -14.95 -8.85
CA ASP A 235 -10.44 -14.85 -9.01
C ASP A 235 -11.03 -14.04 -7.84
N LEU A 236 -10.83 -12.71 -7.86
CA LEU A 236 -11.38 -11.81 -6.86
C LEU A 236 -12.90 -11.94 -6.71
N ALA A 237 -13.63 -12.21 -7.80
CA ALA A 237 -15.08 -12.39 -7.74
C ALA A 237 -15.45 -13.66 -6.97
N GLY A 238 -14.72 -14.76 -7.19
CA GLY A 238 -14.89 -16.00 -6.42
C GLY A 238 -14.51 -15.83 -4.96
N GLN A 239 -13.41 -15.13 -4.68
CA GLN A 239 -12.96 -14.85 -3.31
C GLN A 239 -13.94 -13.93 -2.56
N ALA A 240 -14.51 -12.91 -3.23
CA ALA A 240 -15.55 -12.06 -2.66
C ALA A 240 -16.81 -12.87 -2.33
N ARG A 241 -17.28 -13.73 -3.25
CA ARG A 241 -18.40 -14.63 -2.96
C ARG A 241 -18.14 -15.52 -1.75
N ALA A 242 -16.95 -16.12 -1.66
CA ALA A 242 -16.59 -16.96 -0.51
C ALA A 242 -16.60 -16.21 0.82
N ALA A 243 -16.12 -14.95 0.83
CA ALA A 243 -16.17 -14.08 2.00
C ALA A 243 -17.63 -13.71 2.36
N HIS A 244 -18.44 -13.33 1.36
CA HIS A 244 -19.84 -12.94 1.56
C HIS A 244 -20.73 -14.11 2.01
N GLU A 245 -20.49 -15.33 1.50
CA GLU A 245 -21.15 -16.55 1.96
C GLU A 245 -20.87 -16.82 3.45
N ALA A 246 -19.68 -16.46 3.93
CA ALA A 246 -19.33 -16.51 5.35
C ALA A 246 -19.81 -15.28 6.15
N GLY A 247 -20.46 -14.31 5.51
CA GLY A 247 -20.99 -13.10 6.16
C GLY A 247 -19.93 -12.06 6.52
N VAL A 248 -18.74 -12.09 5.90
CA VAL A 248 -17.62 -11.20 6.21
C VAL A 248 -17.15 -10.40 4.99
N PRO A 249 -16.53 -9.21 5.18
CA PRO A 249 -16.00 -8.40 4.09
C PRO A 249 -14.71 -8.98 3.51
N LEU A 250 -14.47 -8.70 2.20
CA LEU A 250 -13.19 -8.84 1.52
C LEU A 250 -12.54 -7.46 1.32
N ILE A 251 -11.35 -7.28 1.84
CA ILE A 251 -10.48 -6.12 1.65
C ILE A 251 -9.30 -6.52 0.78
N VAL A 252 -8.93 -5.69 -0.20
CA VAL A 252 -7.84 -5.97 -1.13
C VAL A 252 -6.76 -4.88 -1.05
N ASP A 253 -5.53 -5.31 -0.74
CA ASP A 253 -4.34 -4.50 -0.98
C ASP A 253 -4.00 -4.58 -2.47
N ALA A 254 -4.44 -3.58 -3.23
CA ALA A 254 -4.24 -3.43 -4.66
C ALA A 254 -3.19 -2.34 -4.97
N ALA A 255 -2.14 -2.25 -4.16
CA ALA A 255 -1.15 -1.17 -4.22
C ALA A 255 -0.48 -1.01 -5.60
N TRP A 256 -0.46 -2.05 -6.42
CA TRP A 256 0.14 -2.06 -7.76
C TRP A 256 -0.86 -1.92 -8.90
N ALA A 257 -2.14 -1.60 -8.63
CA ALA A 257 -3.24 -1.81 -9.57
C ALA A 257 -4.15 -0.60 -9.76
N ALA A 258 -3.64 0.62 -9.60
CA ALA A 258 -4.48 1.82 -9.71
C ALA A 258 -5.12 2.01 -11.11
N TYR A 259 -4.56 1.42 -12.16
CA TYR A 259 -5.07 1.46 -13.53
C TYR A 259 -6.02 0.30 -13.90
N LEU A 260 -6.14 -0.73 -13.08
CA LEU A 260 -7.02 -1.86 -13.39
C LEU A 260 -8.47 -1.42 -13.53
N GLY A 261 -9.16 -2.01 -14.53
CA GLY A 261 -10.55 -1.69 -14.86
C GLY A 261 -10.74 -0.52 -15.81
N PHE A 262 -9.67 0.23 -16.15
CA PHE A 262 -9.75 1.41 -17.03
C PHE A 262 -9.43 1.13 -18.51
N HIS A 263 -9.32 -0.14 -18.88
CA HIS A 263 -9.20 -0.56 -20.28
C HIS A 263 -9.76 -1.98 -20.43
N PRO A 264 -10.45 -2.33 -21.53
CA PRO A 264 -11.02 -3.68 -21.74
C PRO A 264 -10.00 -4.83 -21.68
N GLY A 265 -8.75 -4.56 -22.04
CA GLY A 265 -7.64 -5.52 -21.97
C GLY A 265 -7.02 -5.70 -20.58
N LEU A 266 -7.52 -4.99 -19.56
CA LEU A 266 -7.07 -5.11 -18.18
C LEU A 266 -8.07 -5.90 -17.33
N PRO A 267 -7.61 -6.61 -16.27
CA PRO A 267 -8.50 -7.17 -15.28
C PRO A 267 -9.39 -6.09 -14.62
N ARG A 268 -10.54 -6.50 -14.12
CA ARG A 268 -11.40 -5.62 -13.33
C ARG A 268 -10.71 -5.26 -12.00
N HIS A 269 -10.83 -4.01 -11.55
CA HIS A 269 -10.35 -3.64 -10.21
C HIS A 269 -11.18 -4.31 -9.10
N ALA A 270 -10.64 -4.39 -7.88
CA ALA A 270 -11.22 -5.18 -6.81
C ALA A 270 -12.67 -4.81 -6.45
N ILE A 271 -13.03 -3.51 -6.40
CA ILE A 271 -14.42 -3.08 -6.13
C ILE A 271 -15.37 -3.59 -7.23
N ALA A 272 -14.99 -3.47 -8.51
CA ALA A 272 -15.79 -3.96 -9.63
C ALA A 272 -15.87 -5.51 -9.66
N ALA A 273 -14.88 -6.20 -9.07
CA ALA A 273 -14.89 -7.65 -8.91
C ALA A 273 -15.72 -8.11 -7.68
N GLY A 274 -16.18 -7.20 -6.83
CA GLY A 274 -17.06 -7.51 -5.69
C GLY A 274 -16.40 -7.38 -4.32
N ALA A 275 -15.13 -6.94 -4.23
CA ALA A 275 -14.51 -6.65 -2.94
C ALA A 275 -15.23 -5.50 -2.23
N ASP A 276 -15.25 -5.54 -0.89
CA ASP A 276 -15.88 -4.51 -0.07
C ASP A 276 -14.96 -3.29 0.14
N ALA A 277 -13.64 -3.47 0.06
CA ALA A 277 -12.70 -2.36 0.06
C ALA A 277 -11.44 -2.68 -0.73
N LEU A 278 -10.79 -1.61 -1.20
CA LEU A 278 -9.43 -1.68 -1.72
C LEU A 278 -8.60 -0.49 -1.26
N VAL A 279 -7.29 -0.70 -1.15
CA VAL A 279 -6.31 0.37 -1.12
C VAL A 279 -5.40 0.27 -2.34
N THR A 280 -5.12 1.41 -2.98
CA THR A 280 -4.21 1.45 -4.13
C THR A 280 -3.26 2.64 -4.04
N SER A 281 -2.00 2.43 -4.46
CA SER A 281 -0.99 3.49 -4.50
C SER A 281 -1.06 4.20 -5.86
N ALA A 282 -1.55 5.43 -5.86
CA ALA A 282 -1.56 6.25 -7.07
C ALA A 282 -0.12 6.48 -7.58
N HIS A 283 0.83 6.74 -6.68
CA HIS A 283 2.22 7.03 -7.02
C HIS A 283 3.01 5.89 -7.66
N LYS A 284 2.54 4.64 -7.60
CA LYS A 284 3.26 3.50 -8.19
C LYS A 284 2.97 3.32 -9.68
N THR A 285 1.75 3.62 -10.09
CA THR A 285 1.28 3.29 -11.44
C THR A 285 0.54 4.42 -12.15
N LEU A 286 0.23 5.50 -11.44
CA LEU A 286 -0.33 6.75 -11.97
C LEU A 286 0.65 7.90 -11.69
N PRO A 287 0.58 9.01 -12.45
CA PRO A 287 1.46 10.17 -12.28
C PRO A 287 1.05 11.01 -11.06
N ALA A 288 1.26 10.48 -9.86
CA ALA A 288 1.03 11.15 -8.60
C ALA A 288 2.33 11.24 -7.79
N TYR A 289 2.42 12.19 -6.87
CA TYR A 289 3.56 12.31 -5.96
C TYR A 289 3.69 11.05 -5.09
N THR A 290 4.93 10.67 -4.79
CA THR A 290 5.25 9.63 -3.81
C THR A 290 4.42 9.82 -2.55
N GLN A 291 3.94 8.72 -1.96
CA GLN A 291 2.99 8.65 -0.85
C GLN A 291 1.51 8.88 -1.22
N GLY A 292 1.18 9.33 -2.43
CA GLY A 292 -0.22 9.45 -2.88
C GLY A 292 -0.89 8.09 -3.01
N ALA A 293 -2.03 7.90 -2.33
CA ALA A 293 -2.81 6.67 -2.40
C ALA A 293 -4.31 6.94 -2.22
N LEU A 294 -5.14 5.98 -2.63
CA LEU A 294 -6.60 6.01 -2.46
C LEU A 294 -7.03 4.80 -1.63
N LEU A 295 -7.93 5.05 -0.68
CA LEU A 295 -8.69 4.04 0.03
C LEU A 295 -10.13 4.13 -0.46
N LEU A 296 -10.69 3.02 -0.91
CA LEU A 296 -12.03 2.95 -1.47
C LEU A 296 -12.81 1.83 -0.79
N ALA A 297 -14.10 2.06 -0.49
CA ALA A 297 -14.93 1.04 0.12
C ALA A 297 -16.39 1.10 -0.37
N ARG A 298 -17.01 -0.08 -0.43
CA ARG A 298 -18.46 -0.26 -0.38
C ARG A 298 -18.88 -0.38 1.09
N THR A 299 -19.91 0.31 1.48
CA THR A 299 -20.27 0.45 2.89
C THR A 299 -21.31 -0.55 3.38
N GLU A 300 -21.74 -1.47 2.52
CA GLU A 300 -22.74 -2.49 2.86
C GLU A 300 -22.30 -3.41 4.02
N ARG A 301 -21.01 -3.80 4.05
CA ARG A 301 -20.43 -4.69 5.07
C ARG A 301 -19.38 -4.02 5.95
N LEU A 302 -19.15 -2.72 5.77
CA LEU A 302 -18.15 -1.94 6.50
C LEU A 302 -18.80 -0.74 7.20
N ASP A 303 -18.53 -0.56 8.48
CA ASP A 303 -19.01 0.59 9.26
C ASP A 303 -18.23 1.87 8.88
N VAL A 304 -18.91 2.80 8.21
CA VAL A 304 -18.33 4.09 7.76
C VAL A 304 -17.77 4.90 8.92
N ALA A 305 -18.47 4.93 10.06
CA ALA A 305 -17.98 5.68 11.23
C ALA A 305 -16.67 5.09 11.76
N ARG A 306 -16.55 3.77 11.70
CA ARG A 306 -15.33 3.08 12.09
C ARG A 306 -14.21 3.26 11.05
N LEU A 307 -14.52 3.22 9.75
CA LEU A 307 -13.58 3.53 8.67
C LEU A 307 -12.99 4.95 8.85
N ASN A 308 -13.83 5.95 9.08
CA ASN A 308 -13.37 7.31 9.31
C ASN A 308 -12.49 7.43 10.55
N ARG A 309 -12.89 6.85 11.70
CA ARG A 309 -12.07 6.86 12.90
C ARG A 309 -10.72 6.14 12.71
N ALA A 310 -10.72 5.02 11.98
CA ALA A 310 -9.50 4.27 11.69
C ALA A 310 -8.56 5.05 10.76
N PHE A 311 -9.11 5.70 9.73
CA PHE A 311 -8.35 6.58 8.84
C PHE A 311 -7.72 7.74 9.62
N GLU A 312 -8.49 8.46 10.42
CA GLU A 312 -8.00 9.59 11.22
C GLU A 312 -6.95 9.19 12.25
N ALA A 313 -7.11 8.01 12.89
CA ALA A 313 -6.19 7.54 13.93
C ALA A 313 -4.76 7.25 13.41
N THR A 314 -4.61 6.99 12.12
CA THR A 314 -3.32 6.67 11.48
C THR A 314 -2.86 7.75 10.50
N ASN A 315 -3.64 8.83 10.31
CA ASN A 315 -3.31 9.94 9.43
C ASN A 315 -2.47 11.00 10.13
N THR A 316 -1.75 11.80 9.35
CA THR A 316 -1.11 13.04 9.83
C THR A 316 -2.16 14.15 10.01
N THR A 317 -1.93 15.04 10.98
CA THR A 317 -2.74 16.25 11.16
C THR A 317 -2.34 17.40 10.22
N SER A 318 -1.32 17.19 9.40
CA SER A 318 -0.80 18.17 8.42
C SER A 318 -0.55 17.50 7.07
N PRO A 319 -1.62 17.03 6.37
CA PRO A 319 -1.46 16.39 5.06
C PRO A 319 -0.92 17.39 4.04
N SER A 320 -0.01 16.93 3.17
CA SER A 320 0.51 17.74 2.07
C SER A 320 -0.55 17.99 1.01
N GLY A 321 -0.85 19.26 0.75
CA GLY A 321 -1.78 19.68 -0.31
C GLY A 321 -1.28 19.31 -1.70
N SER A 322 0.05 19.32 -1.93
CA SER A 322 0.67 18.91 -3.20
C SER A 322 0.41 17.43 -3.51
N ILE A 323 0.54 16.55 -2.50
CA ILE A 323 0.25 15.12 -2.68
C ILE A 323 -1.24 14.93 -3.00
N LEU A 324 -2.14 15.57 -2.23
CA LEU A 324 -3.59 15.48 -2.46
C LEU A 324 -3.99 15.97 -3.85
N ALA A 325 -3.45 17.12 -4.28
CA ALA A 325 -3.67 17.68 -5.61
C ALA A 325 -3.17 16.75 -6.73
N SER A 326 -2.01 16.09 -6.54
CA SER A 326 -1.47 15.15 -7.51
C SER A 326 -2.31 13.88 -7.63
N VAL A 327 -2.88 13.38 -6.53
CA VAL A 327 -3.81 12.24 -6.55
C VAL A 327 -5.09 12.59 -7.29
N ASP A 328 -5.64 13.79 -7.06
CA ASP A 328 -6.84 14.26 -7.76
C ASP A 328 -6.59 14.48 -9.25
N ALA A 329 -5.45 15.06 -9.61
CA ALA A 329 -5.02 15.21 -11.02
C ALA A 329 -4.90 13.84 -11.71
N ALA A 330 -4.24 12.87 -11.06
CA ALA A 330 -4.08 11.52 -11.60
C ALA A 330 -5.43 10.80 -11.75
N ARG A 331 -6.35 10.98 -10.79
CA ARG A 331 -7.73 10.48 -10.87
C ARG A 331 -8.48 11.12 -12.05
N ALA A 332 -8.39 12.44 -12.24
CA ALA A 332 -9.06 13.14 -13.34
C ALA A 332 -8.49 12.70 -14.70
N LEU A 333 -7.15 12.55 -14.79
CA LEU A 333 -6.50 12.02 -15.99
C LEU A 333 -7.01 10.62 -16.34
N LEU A 334 -7.09 9.74 -15.33
CA LEU A 334 -7.58 8.38 -15.52
C LEU A 334 -9.05 8.34 -15.96
N ALA A 335 -9.89 9.21 -15.39
CA ALA A 335 -11.30 9.33 -15.78
C ALA A 335 -11.47 9.79 -17.23
N ARG A 336 -10.63 10.72 -17.70
CA ARG A 336 -10.74 11.30 -19.04
C ARG A 336 -10.04 10.49 -20.12
N ASP A 337 -8.80 10.05 -19.85
CA ASP A 337 -7.90 9.47 -20.83
C ASP A 337 -7.46 8.03 -20.49
N GLY A 338 -8.04 7.41 -19.45
CA GLY A 338 -7.58 6.13 -18.90
C GLY A 338 -7.52 5.03 -19.92
N GLU A 339 -8.56 4.87 -20.74
CA GLU A 339 -8.60 3.82 -21.77
C GLU A 339 -7.47 3.98 -22.80
N ARG A 340 -7.28 5.18 -23.33
CA ARG A 340 -6.22 5.49 -24.29
C ARG A 340 -4.82 5.26 -23.72
N LEU A 341 -4.57 5.75 -22.50
CA LEU A 341 -3.27 5.64 -21.83
C LEU A 341 -2.95 4.20 -21.45
N CYS A 342 -3.91 3.47 -20.90
CA CYS A 342 -3.75 2.04 -20.60
C CYS A 342 -3.57 1.21 -21.87
N GLY A 343 -4.27 1.55 -22.97
CA GLY A 343 -4.06 0.91 -24.26
C GLY A 343 -2.62 1.12 -24.78
N ARG A 344 -2.06 2.32 -24.62
CA ARG A 344 -0.65 2.61 -24.96
C ARG A 344 0.31 1.78 -24.09
N LEU A 345 0.11 1.75 -22.77
CA LEU A 345 0.86 0.94 -21.83
C LEU A 345 0.87 -0.55 -22.25
N LEU A 346 -0.30 -1.11 -22.51
CA LEU A 346 -0.44 -2.52 -22.91
C LEU A 346 0.31 -2.83 -24.22
N ARG A 347 0.24 -1.94 -25.22
CA ARG A 347 0.99 -2.10 -26.48
C ARG A 347 2.50 -2.10 -26.22
N GLY A 348 3.01 -1.18 -25.40
CA GLY A 348 4.42 -1.09 -25.04
C GLY A 348 4.92 -2.36 -24.34
N VAL A 349 4.21 -2.82 -23.31
CA VAL A 349 4.56 -4.05 -22.58
C VAL A 349 4.47 -5.28 -23.48
N ALA A 350 3.44 -5.40 -24.33
CA ALA A 350 3.32 -6.51 -25.26
C ALA A 350 4.46 -6.55 -26.28
N ALA A 351 4.92 -5.39 -26.77
CA ALA A 351 6.08 -5.30 -27.66
C ALA A 351 7.37 -5.73 -26.94
N ALA A 352 7.59 -5.26 -25.71
CA ALA A 352 8.73 -5.66 -24.89
C ALA A 352 8.74 -7.18 -24.63
N ARG A 353 7.60 -7.77 -24.26
CA ARG A 353 7.46 -9.22 -24.05
C ARG A 353 7.80 -10.03 -25.31
N ARG A 354 7.32 -9.61 -26.49
CA ARG A 354 7.66 -10.29 -27.77
C ARG A 354 9.17 -10.23 -28.02
N ARG A 355 9.76 -9.06 -27.89
CA ARG A 355 11.19 -8.86 -28.14
C ARG A 355 12.08 -9.66 -27.18
N LEU A 356 11.72 -9.71 -25.89
CA LEU A 356 12.44 -10.51 -24.88
C LEU A 356 12.38 -12.01 -25.16
N ARG A 357 11.24 -12.51 -25.64
CA ARG A 357 11.09 -13.94 -26.00
C ARG A 357 11.92 -14.38 -27.21
N GLU A 358 12.41 -13.45 -28.01
CA GLU A 358 13.36 -13.73 -29.10
C GLU A 358 14.76 -14.08 -28.56
N VAL A 359 15.06 -13.73 -27.28
CA VAL A 359 16.36 -13.99 -26.65
C VAL A 359 16.36 -15.40 -26.07
N PRO A 360 17.26 -16.30 -26.54
CA PRO A 360 17.29 -17.68 -26.08
C PRO A 360 17.47 -17.79 -24.55
N GLY A 361 16.59 -18.54 -23.90
CA GLY A 361 16.61 -18.77 -22.45
C GLY A 361 15.99 -17.65 -21.61
N VAL A 362 15.58 -16.54 -22.21
CA VAL A 362 14.72 -15.55 -21.54
C VAL A 362 13.27 -16.01 -21.62
N ASP A 363 12.56 -15.98 -20.50
CA ASP A 363 11.11 -16.11 -20.47
C ASP A 363 10.49 -14.87 -19.80
N VAL A 364 9.19 -14.68 -19.99
CA VAL A 364 8.45 -13.53 -19.47
C VAL A 364 7.13 -14.04 -18.90
N LEU A 365 6.85 -13.71 -17.66
CA LEU A 365 5.58 -14.07 -17.02
C LEU A 365 4.42 -13.45 -17.79
N ASP A 366 3.47 -14.30 -18.22
CA ASP A 366 2.34 -13.89 -19.07
C ASP A 366 1.20 -14.91 -18.99
N GLY A 367 0.04 -14.57 -19.52
CA GLY A 367 -1.10 -15.45 -19.65
C GLY A 367 -2.23 -15.20 -18.64
N PRO A 368 -3.20 -16.11 -18.56
CA PRO A 368 -4.31 -15.99 -17.61
C PRO A 368 -3.81 -15.89 -16.16
N GLY A 369 -4.38 -14.98 -15.39
CA GLY A 369 -3.96 -14.78 -14.00
C GLY A 369 -2.69 -13.94 -13.85
N VAL A 370 -2.27 -13.22 -14.89
CA VAL A 370 -1.18 -12.25 -14.86
C VAL A 370 -1.70 -10.90 -15.33
N ASP A 371 -1.31 -9.83 -14.62
CA ASP A 371 -1.57 -8.47 -15.06
C ASP A 371 -0.84 -8.19 -16.37
N PRO A 372 -1.57 -7.92 -17.48
CA PRO A 372 -0.94 -7.72 -18.79
C PRO A 372 -0.08 -6.46 -18.88
N ALA A 373 -0.21 -5.52 -17.95
CA ALA A 373 0.63 -4.33 -17.89
C ALA A 373 1.92 -4.53 -17.06
N LYS A 374 2.05 -5.64 -16.32
CA LYS A 374 3.25 -5.95 -15.52
C LYS A 374 4.29 -6.67 -16.38
N LEU A 375 5.52 -6.19 -16.41
CA LEU A 375 6.64 -6.85 -17.09
C LEU A 375 7.51 -7.58 -16.05
N VAL A 376 7.55 -8.91 -16.12
CA VAL A 376 8.38 -9.76 -15.25
C VAL A 376 9.25 -10.64 -16.13
N VAL A 377 10.56 -10.43 -16.10
CA VAL A 377 11.53 -11.10 -16.95
C VAL A 377 12.23 -12.19 -16.16
N LEU A 378 12.18 -13.43 -16.67
CA LEU A 378 12.71 -14.63 -16.06
C LEU A 378 14.05 -14.98 -16.69
N LEU A 379 15.11 -15.09 -15.89
CA LEU A 379 16.50 -15.19 -16.36
C LEU A 379 17.12 -16.57 -16.15
N ALA A 380 16.46 -17.47 -15.43
CA ALA A 380 17.05 -18.76 -15.05
C ALA A 380 17.54 -19.57 -16.27
N GLY A 381 16.80 -19.55 -17.38
CA GLY A 381 17.19 -20.22 -18.64
C GLY A 381 18.37 -19.59 -19.36
N THR A 382 18.78 -18.35 -19.00
CA THR A 382 19.99 -17.70 -19.54
C THR A 382 21.23 -17.93 -18.67
N GLY A 383 21.04 -18.35 -17.41
CA GLY A 383 22.08 -18.39 -16.40
C GLY A 383 22.53 -17.02 -15.87
N ALA A 384 22.04 -15.91 -16.44
CA ALA A 384 22.38 -14.56 -15.97
C ALA A 384 21.83 -14.31 -14.55
N ASN A 385 22.61 -13.58 -13.75
CA ASN A 385 22.18 -13.15 -12.40
C ASN A 385 21.52 -11.78 -12.49
N GLY A 386 20.25 -11.69 -12.13
CA GLY A 386 19.46 -10.45 -12.21
C GLY A 386 20.03 -9.31 -11.36
N ASN A 387 20.72 -9.58 -10.25
CA ASN A 387 21.38 -8.53 -9.46
C ASN A 387 22.53 -7.85 -10.25
N LEU A 388 23.27 -8.62 -11.09
CA LEU A 388 24.30 -8.05 -11.96
C LEU A 388 23.66 -7.27 -13.13
N VAL A 389 22.56 -7.79 -13.68
CA VAL A 389 21.79 -7.11 -14.71
C VAL A 389 21.24 -5.77 -14.18
N GLU A 390 20.69 -5.75 -12.96
CA GLU A 390 20.23 -4.52 -12.29
C GLU A 390 21.36 -3.50 -12.13
N ALA A 391 22.55 -3.94 -11.72
CA ALA A 391 23.70 -3.06 -11.56
C ALA A 391 24.09 -2.38 -12.89
N ASP A 392 24.08 -3.11 -14.00
CA ASP A 392 24.31 -2.54 -15.34
C ASP A 392 23.23 -1.54 -15.74
N LEU A 393 21.95 -1.87 -15.50
CA LEU A 393 20.83 -0.98 -15.80
C LEU A 393 20.91 0.32 -14.97
N ILE A 394 21.28 0.24 -13.69
CA ILE A 394 21.51 1.43 -12.85
C ILE A 394 22.66 2.27 -13.44
N ALA A 395 23.78 1.65 -13.84
CA ALA A 395 24.90 2.36 -14.46
C ALA A 395 24.52 3.01 -15.78
N ALA A 396 23.56 2.44 -16.52
CA ALA A 396 23.00 3.01 -17.75
C ALA A 396 21.94 4.09 -17.51
N GLY A 397 21.63 4.43 -16.25
CA GLY A 397 20.58 5.39 -15.90
C GLY A 397 19.14 4.87 -16.07
N MET A 398 18.96 3.54 -16.14
CA MET A 398 17.66 2.86 -16.36
C MET A 398 17.36 1.87 -15.23
N PRO A 399 17.29 2.29 -13.95
CA PRO A 399 17.05 1.39 -12.83
C PRO A 399 15.71 0.65 -12.98
N ALA A 400 15.71 -0.66 -12.72
CA ALA A 400 14.49 -1.43 -12.55
C ALA A 400 13.93 -1.24 -11.13
N GLU A 401 12.67 -1.60 -10.91
CA GLU A 401 12.05 -1.57 -9.57
C GLU A 401 12.63 -2.68 -8.69
N MET A 402 12.88 -3.84 -9.27
CA MET A 402 13.34 -5.01 -8.54
C MET A 402 14.18 -5.93 -9.42
N ALA A 403 15.21 -6.51 -8.82
CA ALA A 403 15.86 -7.70 -9.33
C ALA A 403 16.18 -8.67 -8.19
N ASP A 404 16.16 -9.95 -8.51
CA ASP A 404 16.76 -11.01 -7.72
C ASP A 404 17.63 -11.88 -8.64
N ARG A 405 18.13 -13.01 -8.14
CA ARG A 405 18.99 -13.88 -8.95
C ARG A 405 18.35 -14.30 -10.28
N ASP A 406 17.04 -14.59 -10.27
CA ASP A 406 16.32 -15.22 -11.38
C ASP A 406 15.33 -14.30 -12.10
N THR A 407 15.09 -13.09 -11.57
CA THR A 407 14.11 -12.15 -12.13
C THR A 407 14.61 -10.71 -12.24
N VAL A 408 14.07 -9.97 -13.22
CA VAL A 408 14.14 -8.51 -13.28
C VAL A 408 12.72 -7.98 -13.55
N ILE A 409 12.28 -7.01 -12.74
CA ILE A 409 10.93 -6.44 -12.81
C ILE A 409 11.02 -4.92 -12.91
N PRO A 410 10.93 -4.34 -14.12
CA PRO A 410 10.70 -2.90 -14.27
C PRO A 410 9.24 -2.56 -13.96
N ILE A 411 8.98 -1.32 -13.59
CA ILE A 411 7.63 -0.76 -13.56
C ILE A 411 7.43 0.02 -14.84
N VAL A 412 6.46 -0.41 -15.63
CA VAL A 412 5.95 0.34 -16.79
C VAL A 412 4.59 0.89 -16.40
N SER A 413 4.39 2.19 -16.59
CA SER A 413 3.19 2.91 -16.16
C SER A 413 2.52 3.64 -17.32
N ILE A 414 1.38 4.27 -17.08
CA ILE A 414 0.70 5.08 -18.09
C ILE A 414 1.50 6.35 -18.48
N ALA A 415 2.53 6.70 -17.71
CA ALA A 415 3.40 7.83 -17.99
C ALA A 415 4.53 7.50 -18.98
N ASP A 416 4.78 6.19 -19.23
CA ASP A 416 5.89 5.79 -20.08
C ASP A 416 5.54 5.88 -21.55
N ASP A 417 6.51 6.36 -22.32
CA ASP A 417 6.49 6.34 -23.78
C ASP A 417 6.92 4.96 -24.31
N PRO A 418 6.27 4.43 -25.36
CA PRO A 418 6.66 3.15 -25.95
C PRO A 418 8.11 3.10 -26.45
N GLY A 419 8.68 4.22 -26.88
CA GLY A 419 10.08 4.32 -27.27
C GLY A 419 11.03 4.09 -26.10
N ARG A 420 10.75 4.67 -24.92
CA ARG A 420 11.51 4.40 -23.69
C ARG A 420 11.41 2.96 -23.23
N VAL A 421 10.24 2.37 -23.35
CA VAL A 421 10.06 0.94 -23.02
C VAL A 421 10.90 0.07 -23.95
N ALA A 422 10.95 0.38 -25.24
CA ALA A 422 11.79 -0.32 -26.21
C ALA A 422 13.30 -0.13 -25.90
N GLU A 423 13.73 1.10 -25.63
CA GLU A 423 15.12 1.42 -25.25
C GLU A 423 15.55 0.65 -23.98
N PHE A 424 14.72 0.66 -22.95
CA PHE A 424 14.95 -0.14 -21.74
C PHE A 424 15.05 -1.64 -22.07
N THR A 425 14.18 -2.14 -22.95
CA THR A 425 14.17 -3.55 -23.35
C THR A 425 15.48 -3.95 -24.02
N GLU A 426 16.03 -3.13 -24.93
CA GLU A 426 17.30 -3.42 -25.58
C GLU A 426 18.48 -3.33 -24.59
N ALA A 427 18.49 -2.34 -23.68
CA ALA A 427 19.50 -2.25 -22.63
C ALA A 427 19.48 -3.49 -21.71
N LEU A 428 18.29 -3.96 -21.34
CA LEU A 428 18.10 -5.17 -20.54
C LEU A 428 18.63 -6.40 -21.30
N ILE A 429 18.32 -6.56 -22.58
CA ILE A 429 18.82 -7.67 -23.41
C ILE A 429 20.35 -7.64 -23.50
N ALA A 430 20.95 -6.47 -23.75
CA ALA A 430 22.38 -6.32 -23.83
C ALA A 430 23.08 -6.71 -22.51
N SER A 431 22.48 -6.37 -21.37
CA SER A 431 23.01 -6.77 -20.05
C SER A 431 22.83 -8.27 -19.79
N ILE A 432 21.69 -8.85 -20.13
CA ILE A 432 21.46 -10.30 -20.02
C ILE A 432 22.54 -11.07 -20.82
N GLU A 433 22.80 -10.67 -22.07
CA GLU A 433 23.79 -11.32 -22.93
C GLU A 433 25.22 -11.20 -22.35
N ARG A 434 25.56 -10.08 -21.73
CA ARG A 434 26.86 -9.86 -21.06
C ARG A 434 27.07 -10.81 -19.88
N HIS A 435 26.00 -11.09 -19.12
CA HIS A 435 26.03 -11.92 -17.92
C HIS A 435 25.55 -13.36 -18.16
N ARG A 436 25.41 -13.78 -19.41
CA ARG A 436 24.98 -15.14 -19.76
C ARG A 436 25.90 -16.19 -19.14
N ALA A 437 25.33 -17.21 -18.53
CA ALA A 437 26.04 -18.29 -17.85
C ALA A 437 25.32 -19.63 -18.07
N THR A 438 25.68 -20.65 -17.31
CA THR A 438 25.01 -21.95 -17.38
C THR A 438 23.54 -21.83 -16.97
N PRO A 439 22.60 -22.24 -17.83
CA PRO A 439 21.18 -22.29 -17.48
C PRO A 439 20.93 -23.09 -16.20
N ARG A 440 19.94 -22.65 -15.44
CA ARG A 440 19.52 -23.29 -14.19
C ARG A 440 18.01 -23.39 -14.10
N SER A 441 17.52 -24.24 -13.22
CA SER A 441 16.10 -24.22 -12.86
C SER A 441 15.80 -22.99 -11.98
N PRO A 442 14.63 -22.34 -12.16
CA PRO A 442 14.21 -21.30 -11.23
C PRO A 442 14.21 -21.85 -9.81
N ALA A 443 14.82 -21.16 -8.89
CA ALA A 443 14.64 -21.53 -7.51
C ALA A 443 13.33 -20.91 -7.03
N ALA A 444 12.35 -21.77 -6.72
CA ALA A 444 11.31 -21.36 -5.81
C ALA A 444 12.03 -20.83 -4.58
N ALA A 445 11.92 -19.55 -4.31
CA ALA A 445 12.56 -18.99 -3.15
C ALA A 445 12.11 -19.84 -1.95
N ALA A 446 13.03 -20.53 -1.30
CA ALA A 446 12.74 -21.40 -0.15
C ALA A 446 11.95 -20.65 0.93
N ALA A 447 12.09 -19.32 0.95
CA ALA A 447 11.28 -18.38 1.69
C ALA A 447 9.76 -18.55 1.52
N TRP A 448 9.28 -19.00 0.36
CA TRP A 448 7.85 -19.19 0.10
C TRP A 448 7.31 -20.51 0.63
N THR A 449 8.17 -21.51 0.76
CA THR A 449 7.77 -22.88 1.15
C THR A 449 7.80 -23.09 2.67
N VAL A 450 8.56 -22.28 3.41
CA VAL A 450 8.67 -22.35 4.86
C VAL A 450 7.34 -21.98 5.51
N ARG A 451 6.87 -22.81 6.46
CA ARG A 451 5.59 -22.64 7.16
C ARG A 451 5.79 -22.58 8.68
N PRO A 452 6.29 -21.48 9.24
CA PRO A 452 6.45 -21.34 10.66
C PRO A 452 5.10 -21.41 11.37
N GLN A 453 5.07 -22.03 12.54
CA GLN A 453 3.90 -22.08 13.39
C GLN A 453 3.72 -20.74 14.11
N THR A 454 2.54 -20.15 14.04
CA THR A 454 2.16 -18.98 14.86
C THR A 454 1.86 -19.43 16.29
N VAL A 455 2.64 -18.97 17.26
CA VAL A 455 2.51 -19.29 18.70
C VAL A 455 1.88 -18.13 19.45
N LEU A 456 2.32 -16.90 19.16
CA LEU A 456 1.77 -15.65 19.68
C LEU A 456 1.16 -14.84 18.52
N SER A 457 0.21 -13.98 18.83
CA SER A 457 -0.21 -12.98 17.82
C SER A 457 0.96 -12.05 17.50
N PRO A 458 1.00 -11.43 16.31
CA PRO A 458 2.04 -10.46 15.96
C PRO A 458 2.15 -9.32 16.99
N ARG A 459 1.01 -8.87 17.56
CA ARG A 459 0.99 -7.83 18.59
C ARG A 459 1.62 -8.30 19.90
N GLU A 460 1.25 -9.50 20.38
CA GLU A 460 1.82 -10.06 21.62
C GLU A 460 3.34 -10.18 21.52
N ALA A 461 3.85 -10.65 20.39
CA ALA A 461 5.29 -10.79 20.16
C ALA A 461 6.00 -9.43 19.99
N PHE A 462 5.38 -8.48 19.30
CA PHE A 462 5.95 -7.15 19.07
C PHE A 462 6.16 -6.36 20.37
N PHE A 463 5.25 -6.48 21.33
CA PHE A 463 5.34 -5.80 22.63
C PHE A 463 6.00 -6.64 23.72
N ALA A 464 6.33 -7.90 23.43
CA ALA A 464 6.99 -8.76 24.40
C ALA A 464 8.43 -8.30 24.68
N PRO A 465 8.93 -8.49 25.91
CA PRO A 465 10.37 -8.43 26.17
C PRO A 465 11.10 -9.43 25.26
N ASN A 466 12.19 -8.99 24.65
CA ASN A 466 12.97 -9.78 23.71
C ASN A 466 14.46 -9.72 24.04
N GLN A 467 15.22 -10.60 23.41
CA GLN A 467 16.66 -10.65 23.50
C GLN A 467 17.27 -11.11 22.18
N THR A 468 18.47 -10.64 21.90
CA THR A 468 19.27 -11.09 20.77
C THR A 468 19.97 -12.40 21.14
N VAL A 469 19.86 -13.41 20.26
CA VAL A 469 20.55 -14.70 20.42
C VAL A 469 21.23 -15.10 19.12
N PRO A 470 22.33 -15.89 19.18
CA PRO A 470 22.91 -16.50 17.98
C PRO A 470 21.88 -17.34 17.21
N ALA A 471 22.01 -17.41 15.89
CA ALA A 471 21.05 -18.10 15.03
C ALA A 471 20.77 -19.55 15.45
N ASP A 472 21.80 -20.30 15.84
CA ASP A 472 21.63 -21.68 16.28
C ASP A 472 20.85 -21.79 17.61
N ALA A 473 20.96 -20.79 18.48
CA ALA A 473 20.19 -20.69 19.72
C ALA A 473 18.78 -20.12 19.51
N ALA A 474 18.50 -19.55 18.34
CA ALA A 474 17.20 -19.02 17.98
C ALA A 474 16.21 -20.11 17.54
N VAL A 475 16.71 -21.22 17.01
CA VAL A 475 15.85 -22.35 16.59
C VAL A 475 15.05 -22.89 17.78
N GLY A 476 13.74 -23.05 17.60
CA GLY A 476 12.80 -23.42 18.66
C GLY A 476 12.34 -22.26 19.55
N ARG A 477 12.80 -21.03 19.29
CA ARG A 477 12.34 -19.81 19.98
C ARG A 477 11.27 -19.08 19.16
N ILE A 478 10.54 -18.19 19.79
CA ILE A 478 9.52 -17.36 19.14
C ILE A 478 10.17 -16.08 18.63
N SER A 479 10.00 -15.78 17.35
CA SER A 479 10.49 -14.53 16.73
C SER A 479 9.80 -13.32 17.36
N ALA A 480 10.59 -12.30 17.71
CA ALA A 480 10.11 -10.97 18.08
C ALA A 480 10.18 -9.98 16.90
N GLU A 481 10.75 -10.39 15.78
CA GLU A 481 11.01 -9.53 14.64
C GLU A 481 10.42 -10.10 13.34
N LEU A 482 10.25 -9.20 12.38
CA LEU A 482 9.95 -9.53 10.99
C LEU A 482 11.26 -9.75 10.25
N VAL A 483 11.42 -10.89 9.56
CA VAL A 483 12.56 -11.17 8.70
C VAL A 483 12.06 -11.54 7.32
N ALA A 484 12.48 -10.80 6.31
CA ALA A 484 12.04 -10.98 4.93
C ALA A 484 13.19 -10.84 3.94
N PRO A 485 13.28 -11.70 2.92
CA PRO A 485 14.07 -11.41 1.73
C PRO A 485 13.55 -10.14 1.04
N TYR A 486 14.44 -9.31 0.52
CA TYR A 486 14.07 -8.14 -0.23
C TYR A 486 14.89 -8.04 -1.53
N PRO A 487 14.23 -7.87 -2.64
CA PRO A 487 12.78 -7.85 -2.89
C PRO A 487 12.12 -9.23 -2.69
N PRO A 488 10.78 -9.33 -2.55
CA PRO A 488 9.77 -8.29 -2.45
C PRO A 488 9.43 -7.87 -1.01
N GLY A 489 10.12 -8.37 0.01
CA GLY A 489 9.87 -8.04 1.40
C GLY A 489 8.76 -8.85 2.06
N ILE A 490 8.45 -10.03 1.51
CA ILE A 490 7.45 -10.96 2.07
C ILE A 490 8.05 -11.71 3.25
N PRO A 491 7.36 -11.76 4.39
CA PRO A 491 7.88 -12.37 5.61
C PRO A 491 8.15 -13.87 5.46
N VAL A 492 9.39 -14.31 5.72
CA VAL A 492 9.70 -15.70 6.05
C VAL A 492 9.36 -15.95 7.50
N LEU A 493 9.77 -15.03 8.38
CA LEU A 493 9.39 -15.01 9.79
C LEU A 493 8.61 -13.74 10.10
N ALA A 494 7.49 -13.90 10.79
CA ALA A 494 6.73 -12.81 11.38
C ALA A 494 6.85 -12.84 12.91
N PRO A 495 6.68 -11.70 13.61
CA PRO A 495 6.62 -11.71 15.06
C PRO A 495 5.56 -12.69 15.57
N GLY A 496 5.91 -13.51 16.55
CA GLY A 496 5.04 -14.51 17.13
C GLY A 496 5.14 -15.92 16.52
N GLU A 497 5.94 -16.09 15.49
CA GLU A 497 6.17 -17.37 14.85
C GLU A 497 7.38 -18.12 15.45
N LEU A 498 7.31 -19.44 15.44
CA LEU A 498 8.38 -20.31 15.87
C LEU A 498 9.51 -20.29 14.81
N ILE A 499 10.72 -19.96 15.23
CA ILE A 499 11.90 -20.01 14.36
C ILE A 499 12.28 -21.47 14.16
N THR A 500 12.23 -21.96 12.93
CA THR A 500 12.61 -23.33 12.56
C THR A 500 13.99 -23.34 11.91
N ALA A 501 14.67 -24.48 11.95
CA ALA A 501 15.94 -24.66 11.24
C ALA A 501 15.78 -24.39 9.74
N ASP A 502 14.66 -24.83 9.14
CA ASP A 502 14.35 -24.59 7.72
C ASP A 502 14.19 -23.11 7.41
N ALA A 503 13.58 -22.32 8.32
CA ALA A 503 13.44 -20.87 8.13
C ALA A 503 14.79 -20.17 8.11
N VAL A 504 15.68 -20.53 9.04
CA VAL A 504 17.05 -19.99 9.10
C VAL A 504 17.85 -20.40 7.86
N ALA A 505 17.78 -21.68 7.46
CA ALA A 505 18.46 -22.18 6.27
C ALA A 505 17.98 -21.48 4.99
N ALA A 506 16.65 -21.29 4.84
CA ALA A 506 16.04 -20.61 3.71
C ALA A 506 16.50 -19.14 3.60
N LEU A 507 16.52 -18.42 4.72
CA LEU A 507 17.00 -17.03 4.76
C LEU A 507 18.49 -16.93 4.40
N ARG A 508 19.33 -17.82 4.94
CA ARG A 508 20.76 -17.88 4.65
C ARG A 508 21.03 -18.23 3.18
N ALA A 509 20.24 -19.10 2.57
CA ALA A 509 20.36 -19.43 1.15
C ALA A 509 20.11 -18.18 0.28
N VAL A 510 19.08 -17.40 0.57
CA VAL A 510 18.81 -16.14 -0.14
C VAL A 510 19.98 -15.16 0.01
N ALA A 511 20.52 -15.00 1.21
CA ALA A 511 21.66 -14.11 1.45
C ALA A 511 22.92 -14.58 0.70
N ALA A 512 23.16 -15.89 0.65
CA ALA A 512 24.30 -16.48 -0.09
C ALA A 512 24.18 -16.29 -1.61
N ASP A 513 22.95 -16.26 -2.15
CA ASP A 513 22.67 -15.96 -3.56
C ASP A 513 22.71 -14.44 -3.89
N GLY A 514 23.13 -13.60 -2.93
CA GLY A 514 23.24 -12.14 -3.10
C GLY A 514 21.94 -11.37 -2.83
N GLY A 515 20.88 -12.05 -2.40
CA GLY A 515 19.63 -11.40 -1.98
C GLY A 515 19.80 -10.63 -0.67
N ARG A 516 19.11 -9.49 -0.55
CA ARG A 516 19.13 -8.68 0.67
C ARG A 516 18.15 -9.24 1.70
N ILE A 517 18.50 -9.15 2.97
CA ILE A 517 17.59 -9.44 4.08
C ILE A 517 17.10 -8.12 4.67
N ALA A 518 15.80 -7.93 4.69
CA ALA A 518 15.16 -6.73 5.19
C ALA A 518 14.45 -6.99 6.53
N TYR A 519 14.34 -5.92 7.31
CA TYR A 519 13.59 -5.83 8.57
C TYR A 519 14.17 -6.66 9.72
N ALA A 520 15.15 -7.49 9.50
CA ALA A 520 15.90 -8.13 10.57
C ALA A 520 16.76 -7.10 11.32
N ALA A 521 16.87 -7.24 12.62
CA ALA A 521 17.79 -6.43 13.42
C ALA A 521 19.25 -6.68 13.01
N ASP A 522 19.55 -7.91 12.62
CA ASP A 522 20.84 -8.33 12.05
C ASP A 522 20.62 -8.87 10.62
N PRO A 523 20.88 -8.08 9.58
CA PRO A 523 20.71 -8.52 8.19
C PRO A 523 21.74 -9.59 7.76
N THR A 524 22.80 -9.84 8.55
CA THR A 524 23.75 -10.92 8.29
C THR A 524 23.22 -12.28 8.72
N LEU A 525 22.10 -12.33 9.46
CA LEU A 525 21.51 -13.55 10.02
C LEU A 525 22.45 -14.33 10.96
N ALA A 526 23.42 -13.66 11.56
CA ALA A 526 24.24 -14.24 12.62
C ALA A 526 23.46 -14.33 13.94
N THR A 527 22.52 -13.38 14.14
CA THR A 527 21.66 -13.30 15.33
C THR A 527 20.21 -13.06 14.97
N PHE A 528 19.30 -13.38 15.90
CA PHE A 528 17.86 -13.13 15.81
C PHE A 528 17.31 -12.51 17.09
N GLN A 529 16.28 -11.66 16.95
CA GLN A 529 15.49 -11.18 18.09
C GLN A 529 14.44 -12.21 18.46
N VAL A 530 14.46 -12.70 19.69
CA VAL A 530 13.52 -13.71 20.17
C VAL A 530 12.80 -13.26 21.43
N VAL A 531 11.52 -13.62 21.56
CA VAL A 531 10.72 -13.36 22.78
C VAL A 531 11.34 -14.07 23.97
N THR A 532 11.44 -13.39 25.12
CA THR A 532 11.96 -13.99 26.35
C THR A 532 10.95 -14.97 26.97
N ALA A 533 11.42 -16.05 27.59
CA ALA A 533 10.62 -17.20 28.01
C ALA A 533 9.46 -16.92 28.99
N LEU A 534 9.48 -15.79 29.70
CA LEU A 534 8.48 -15.49 30.72
C LEU A 534 7.06 -15.26 30.18
N LEU A 535 6.90 -14.79 28.93
CA LEU A 535 5.58 -14.59 28.31
C LEU A 535 5.10 -15.82 27.54
N ALA A 536 6.00 -16.61 26.98
CA ALA A 536 5.63 -17.85 26.30
C ALA A 536 4.95 -18.86 27.24
N LEU A 537 5.31 -18.88 28.52
CA LEU A 537 4.68 -19.74 29.55
C LEU A 537 3.38 -19.15 30.11
N ALA A 538 3.20 -17.84 30.10
CA ALA A 538 1.99 -17.20 30.61
C ALA A 538 0.80 -17.33 29.63
N SER A 539 1.06 -17.33 28.32
CA SER A 539 0.04 -17.51 27.29
C SER A 539 -0.40 -18.96 27.11
N LEU A 540 0.40 -19.93 27.55
CA LEU A 540 0.05 -21.36 27.56
C LEU A 540 -0.73 -21.79 28.80
N ARG A 541 -0.90 -20.93 29.81
CA ARG A 541 -1.75 -21.25 30.95
C ARG A 541 -3.22 -21.13 30.55
N PRO A 542 -4.03 -22.22 30.66
CA PRO A 542 -5.47 -22.12 30.49
C PRO A 542 -5.98 -21.05 31.47
N ALA A 543 -6.85 -20.16 31.00
CA ALA A 543 -7.50 -19.18 31.85
C ALA A 543 -8.02 -19.87 33.12
N PRO A 544 -7.80 -19.32 34.33
CA PRO A 544 -8.28 -19.94 35.55
C PRO A 544 -9.80 -20.11 35.39
N ARG A 545 -10.25 -21.35 35.39
CA ARG A 545 -11.68 -21.64 35.46
C ARG A 545 -12.21 -20.89 36.67
N ARG A 546 -12.99 -19.84 36.44
CA ARG A 546 -13.76 -19.18 37.50
C ARG A 546 -14.59 -20.27 38.16
N GLY A 547 -14.10 -20.75 39.28
CA GLY A 547 -14.81 -21.72 40.12
C GLY A 547 -16.16 -21.08 40.43
N ARG A 548 -17.23 -21.74 40.04
CA ARG A 548 -18.55 -21.44 40.58
C ARG A 548 -18.43 -21.62 42.08
N ALA A 549 -18.41 -20.53 42.85
CA ALA A 549 -18.58 -20.55 44.28
C ALA A 549 -19.93 -21.23 44.53
N ARG A 550 -19.89 -22.52 44.92
CA ARG A 550 -21.04 -23.19 45.52
C ARG A 550 -21.25 -22.52 46.86
N HIS A 551 -22.24 -21.63 46.95
CA HIS A 551 -22.78 -21.22 48.24
C HIS A 551 -23.34 -22.49 48.93
N ALA A 552 -22.55 -23.05 49.84
CA ALA A 552 -23.05 -23.97 50.82
C ALA A 552 -23.99 -23.17 51.74
N ARG A 553 -25.29 -23.46 51.63
CA ARG A 553 -26.29 -23.00 52.61
C ARG A 553 -26.10 -23.84 53.86
N THR A 554 -25.52 -23.28 54.91
CA THR A 554 -25.65 -23.78 56.25
C THR A 554 -26.95 -23.25 56.84
N CYS A 555 -27.86 -24.16 57.14
CA CYS A 555 -29.06 -23.88 57.95
C CYS A 555 -28.64 -23.61 59.40
N GLY A 556 -28.96 -22.43 59.92
CA GLY A 556 -28.94 -22.09 61.34
C GLY A 556 -30.25 -21.36 61.69
N PRO A 557 -30.75 -21.45 62.95
CA PRO A 557 -32.15 -21.36 63.26
C PRO A 557 -32.72 -19.97 63.38
N ALA A 558 -34.04 -19.92 63.19
CA ALA A 558 -34.91 -18.76 63.22
C ALA A 558 -34.82 -17.92 64.51
N ALA A 559 -34.68 -16.61 64.36
CA ALA A 559 -35.01 -15.62 65.40
C ALA A 559 -35.97 -14.55 64.87
N ALA A 560 -36.93 -14.24 65.73
CA ALA A 560 -38.20 -13.56 65.48
C ALA A 560 -38.14 -12.15 64.93
N ARG A 561 -39.16 -11.80 64.15
CA ARG A 561 -39.51 -10.44 63.73
C ARG A 561 -40.02 -9.60 64.91
N PRO A 562 -39.72 -8.32 64.99
CA PRO A 562 -40.56 -7.32 65.65
C PRO A 562 -41.39 -6.50 64.61
N PRO A 563 -42.54 -5.89 65.06
CA PRO A 563 -43.60 -5.38 64.18
C PRO A 563 -43.36 -3.95 63.66
N PRO A 564 -44.21 -3.49 62.74
CA PRO A 564 -44.05 -2.21 62.07
C PRO A 564 -44.58 -1.04 62.89
N ARG A 565 -43.96 0.12 62.83
CA ARG A 565 -44.47 1.38 63.36
C ARG A 565 -44.94 2.35 62.28
N PRO A 566 -45.94 3.20 62.60
CA PRO A 566 -46.85 3.84 61.65
C PRO A 566 -46.31 5.17 61.10
N GLY A 567 -46.91 5.57 60.02
CA GLY A 567 -46.59 6.74 59.23
C GLY A 567 -46.93 8.09 59.86
N ARG A 568 -46.39 9.15 59.28
CA ARG A 568 -46.90 10.53 59.29
C ARG A 568 -46.41 11.28 58.02
N PRO A 569 -47.01 12.46 57.68
CA PRO A 569 -47.76 12.61 56.45
C PRO A 569 -47.16 13.62 55.44
N ARG A 570 -47.77 13.62 54.32
CA ARG A 570 -47.57 14.53 53.15
C ARG A 570 -47.58 16.02 53.55
N SER A 571 -46.67 16.83 52.95
CA SER A 571 -46.95 18.22 52.67
C SER A 571 -46.77 18.53 51.19
N ARG A 572 -47.88 18.97 50.60
CA ARG A 572 -47.94 19.58 49.27
C ARG A 572 -47.44 20.99 49.34
N SER A 573 -46.69 21.43 48.37
CA SER A 573 -46.72 22.85 47.98
C SER A 573 -46.71 22.94 46.45
N ARG A 574 -47.82 23.48 45.98
CA ARG A 574 -48.06 24.00 44.64
C ARG A 574 -47.34 25.32 44.50
N THR A 575 -46.78 25.59 43.34
CA THR A 575 -46.86 26.96 42.80
C THR A 575 -46.95 26.90 41.28
N ARG A 576 -47.80 27.74 40.82
CA ARG A 576 -48.50 27.87 39.53
C ARG A 576 -47.61 28.47 38.43
N CYS A 577 -48.04 28.16 37.20
CA CYS A 577 -47.82 28.94 35.97
C CYS A 577 -48.41 30.37 36.03
N PRO A 578 -48.10 31.28 35.07
CA PRO A 578 -48.94 31.49 33.90
C PRO A 578 -48.12 31.64 32.60
N GLY A 579 -48.50 31.30 31.35
CA GLY A 579 -49.77 31.40 30.68
C GLY A 579 -49.86 32.61 29.76
N HIS A 580 -49.78 32.38 28.42
CA HIS A 580 -50.53 33.10 27.36
C HIS A 580 -50.23 32.34 26.05
N ALA A 581 -51.11 31.71 25.40
CA ALA A 581 -52.40 32.02 24.76
C ALA A 581 -52.27 32.81 23.44
N GLY A 582 -52.76 32.19 22.40
CA GLY A 582 -53.37 32.84 21.23
C GLY A 582 -52.62 32.54 19.92
N THR A 583 -53.11 32.10 18.89
CA THR A 583 -54.40 31.70 18.29
C THR A 583 -54.15 31.31 16.83
N THR A 584 -54.68 30.19 16.46
CA THR A 584 -55.37 29.82 15.22
C THR A 584 -55.16 30.62 13.93
N ARG A 585 -54.89 29.99 12.79
CA ARG A 585 -55.92 29.71 11.78
C ARG A 585 -55.36 28.92 10.57
N ARG A 586 -56.22 28.04 10.10
CA ARG A 586 -56.25 27.20 8.89
C ARG A 586 -56.34 28.02 7.60
N SER A 587 -55.86 27.43 6.52
CA SER A 587 -56.54 27.14 5.24
C SER A 587 -55.48 26.66 4.25
N ALA A 588 -55.49 25.51 3.69
CA ALA A 588 -56.38 24.82 2.76
C ALA A 588 -56.28 25.36 1.31
N SER A 589 -56.04 24.39 0.41
CA SER A 589 -56.23 24.41 -1.05
C SER A 589 -55.06 25.02 -1.85
N GLY A 590 -54.59 24.45 -2.94
CA GLY A 590 -55.03 23.36 -3.79
C GLY A 590 -54.35 23.49 -5.15
N ARG A 591 -54.03 22.35 -5.79
CA ARG A 591 -53.95 22.11 -7.25
C ARG A 591 -53.26 23.18 -8.12
N SER A 592 -52.51 22.91 -9.11
CA SER A 592 -52.48 21.85 -10.14
C SER A 592 -51.40 22.15 -11.17
N CYS A 593 -50.90 21.12 -11.80
CA CYS A 593 -50.51 20.93 -13.21
C CYS A 593 -49.72 22.00 -13.98
N GLY A 594 -48.64 21.52 -14.62
CA GLY A 594 -48.56 21.79 -16.04
C GLY A 594 -47.19 22.17 -16.59
N ARG A 595 -46.56 21.20 -17.18
CA ARG A 595 -45.57 21.10 -18.26
C ARG A 595 -44.12 21.10 -17.87
#